data_02ae765f526c559cd8e23c5997b19b39
#
_entry.id   02ae765f526c559cd8e23c5997b19b39
#
_cell.length_a   1.000
_cell.length_b   1.000
_cell.length_c   1.000
_cell.angle_alpha   90.00
_cell.angle_beta   90.00
_cell.angle_gamma   90.00
#
_symmetry.space_group_name_H-M   'P 1'
#
loop_
_entity.id
_entity.type
_entity.pdbx_description
1 polymer ?
#
loop_
_entity_poly.entity_id
_entity_poly.type
_entity_poly.pdbx_seq_one_letter_code
_entity_poly.pdbx_strand_id
1 'polypeptide(L)'
;MSTPRFLELPDGVRRMTLETRRGTFAALEALPGSGVCERLPALLVPGFTGSKEDFLAIMQPLAAAGRRVVAVDMRGQYESPGGDDPAAYSLGALGADVRAAGVAVGRGKRVHIVGHSFGGLAAREAVLAGMERLASLTLMSSGPARLTGTRAMDVKVLLAALPQIGMRRLWDESLGPQHQADGTPPKIAAFLRTRMLRNSPTGLRVMAEELLSCPDRVDELADAAGVTVLVVYGEEDDAWETEVQEDMAERLNAQRVCIPAAAHSPAVEAPETTASTLTSFWNAAESKHPAAESAAAD
;
A
#
# COMPACT_ATOMS: atom_id res chain seq x y z
N MET A 1 -1.28 -9.00 -9.93
CA MET A 1 -2.36 -8.41 -9.10
C MET A 1 -2.38 -9.17 -7.77
N SER A 2 -2.35 -8.49 -6.63
CA SER A 2 -2.45 -9.18 -5.31
C SER A 2 -3.75 -9.97 -5.21
N THR A 3 -3.67 -11.18 -4.68
CA THR A 3 -4.78 -12.12 -4.60
C THR A 3 -5.02 -12.50 -3.14
N PRO A 4 -5.98 -11.86 -2.43
CA PRO A 4 -6.26 -12.14 -1.04
C PRO A 4 -6.54 -13.64 -0.79
N ARG A 5 -6.06 -14.18 0.33
CA ARG A 5 -6.29 -15.58 0.71
C ARG A 5 -7.75 -15.88 1.08
N PHE A 6 -8.42 -14.87 1.62
CA PHE A 6 -9.83 -14.92 2.06
C PHE A 6 -10.43 -13.52 2.01
N LEU A 7 -11.76 -13.42 2.12
CA LEU A 7 -12.52 -12.16 2.05
C LEU A 7 -13.39 -11.93 3.29
N GLU A 8 -13.49 -12.91 4.14
CA GLU A 8 -14.15 -12.79 5.43
C GLU A 8 -13.35 -11.84 6.31
N LEU A 9 -14.05 -10.92 6.97
CA LEU A 9 -13.38 -10.03 7.90
C LEU A 9 -12.97 -10.80 9.16
N PRO A 10 -11.67 -10.79 9.53
CA PRO A 10 -11.24 -11.34 10.80
C PRO A 10 -11.89 -10.63 11.99
N ASP A 11 -11.90 -11.27 13.15
CA ASP A 11 -12.40 -10.67 14.39
C ASP A 11 -11.69 -9.34 14.68
N GLY A 12 -12.47 -8.32 15.04
CA GLY A 12 -11.95 -6.97 15.31
C GLY A 12 -11.68 -6.14 14.04
N VAL A 13 -11.83 -6.71 12.84
CA VAL A 13 -11.73 -5.97 11.57
C VAL A 13 -13.12 -5.56 11.09
N ARG A 14 -13.29 -4.31 10.70
CA ARG A 14 -14.56 -3.78 10.19
C ARG A 14 -14.38 -2.87 8.98
N ARG A 15 -15.42 -2.78 8.17
CA ARG A 15 -15.50 -1.79 7.08
C ARG A 15 -15.75 -0.40 7.67
N MET A 16 -15.13 0.60 7.07
CA MET A 16 -15.36 2.00 7.40
C MET A 16 -15.16 2.91 6.18
N THR A 17 -15.67 4.12 6.28
CA THR A 17 -15.30 5.22 5.40
C THR A 17 -14.32 6.12 6.14
N LEU A 18 -13.17 6.37 5.55
CA LEU A 18 -12.17 7.29 6.09
C LEU A 18 -12.39 8.68 5.49
N GLU A 19 -12.90 9.59 6.32
CA GLU A 19 -13.09 10.99 5.96
C GLU A 19 -11.76 11.75 6.04
N THR A 20 -11.44 12.50 4.98
CA THR A 20 -10.23 13.32 4.89
C THR A 20 -10.52 14.68 4.27
N ARG A 21 -9.57 15.61 4.36
CA ARG A 21 -9.66 16.92 3.67
C ARG A 21 -9.64 16.82 2.13
N ARG A 22 -9.29 15.65 1.59
CA ARG A 22 -9.18 15.40 0.15
C ARG A 22 -10.29 14.50 -0.40
N GLY A 23 -11.29 14.20 0.42
CA GLY A 23 -12.42 13.33 0.11
C GLY A 23 -12.46 12.11 1.01
N THR A 24 -13.34 11.18 0.65
CA THR A 24 -13.62 9.96 1.39
C THR A 24 -12.93 8.78 0.74
N PHE A 25 -12.44 7.84 1.55
CA PHE A 25 -11.82 6.60 1.08
C PHE A 25 -12.49 5.40 1.76
N ALA A 26 -12.79 4.37 0.98
CA ALA A 26 -13.22 3.10 1.53
C ALA A 26 -12.05 2.45 2.28
N ALA A 27 -12.30 1.95 3.46
CA ALA A 27 -11.27 1.42 4.34
C ALA A 27 -11.73 0.20 5.13
N LEU A 28 -10.74 -0.56 5.59
CA LEU A 28 -10.87 -1.52 6.68
C LEU A 28 -10.14 -0.99 7.90
N GLU A 29 -10.71 -1.19 9.08
CA GLU A 29 -10.11 -0.82 10.35
C GLU A 29 -10.02 -2.05 11.25
N ALA A 30 -8.86 -2.28 11.84
CA ALA A 30 -8.66 -3.24 12.91
C ALA A 30 -8.28 -2.52 14.20
N LEU A 31 -8.89 -2.93 15.32
CA LEU A 31 -8.61 -2.42 16.65
C LEU A 31 -8.12 -3.54 17.55
N PRO A 32 -7.27 -3.24 18.58
CA PRO A 32 -6.91 -4.20 19.60
C PRO A 32 -8.17 -4.77 20.30
N GLY A 33 -8.13 -6.04 20.69
CA GLY A 33 -9.25 -6.69 21.36
C GLY A 33 -9.68 -6.02 22.68
N SER A 34 -8.75 -5.34 23.36
CA SER A 34 -9.04 -4.50 24.54
C SER A 34 -9.77 -3.20 24.20
N GLY A 35 -9.83 -2.80 22.93
CA GLY A 35 -10.30 -1.49 22.49
C GLY A 35 -9.35 -0.33 22.80
N VAL A 36 -8.27 -0.57 23.52
CA VAL A 36 -7.27 0.44 23.89
C VAL A 36 -6.08 0.38 22.96
N CYS A 37 -5.78 1.48 22.27
CA CYS A 37 -4.63 1.61 21.40
C CYS A 37 -3.45 2.23 22.18
N GLU A 38 -2.52 1.39 22.61
CA GLU A 38 -1.33 1.78 23.38
C GLU A 38 -0.18 2.25 22.49
N ARG A 39 -0.21 1.86 21.20
CA ARG A 39 0.80 2.12 20.18
C ARG A 39 0.32 3.11 19.13
N LEU A 40 1.25 3.66 18.36
CA LEU A 40 0.91 4.55 17.25
C LEU A 40 0.14 3.80 16.16
N PRO A 41 -0.84 4.46 15.50
CA PRO A 41 -1.62 3.85 14.44
C PRO A 41 -0.81 3.61 13.17
N ALA A 42 -1.33 2.73 12.30
CA ALA A 42 -0.75 2.43 11.00
C ALA A 42 -1.76 2.59 9.87
N LEU A 43 -1.31 3.16 8.75
CA LEU A 43 -2.02 3.25 7.47
C LEU A 43 -1.35 2.30 6.47
N LEU A 44 -2.15 1.43 5.82
CA LEU A 44 -1.71 0.51 4.79
C LEU A 44 -2.29 0.94 3.44
N VAL A 45 -1.41 1.12 2.45
CA VAL A 45 -1.73 1.65 1.11
C VAL A 45 -1.42 0.59 0.06
N PRO A 46 -2.43 0.13 -0.72
CA PRO A 46 -2.27 -0.97 -1.67
C PRO A 46 -1.50 -0.57 -2.92
N GLY A 47 -1.13 -1.58 -3.72
CA GLY A 47 -0.50 -1.40 -5.01
C GLY A 47 -1.46 -1.08 -6.14
N PHE A 48 -0.91 -1.00 -7.36
CA PHE A 48 -1.66 -0.88 -8.60
C PHE A 48 -2.66 -2.03 -8.76
N THR A 49 -3.90 -1.75 -9.12
CA THR A 49 -5.02 -2.71 -9.17
C THR A 49 -5.36 -3.43 -7.85
N GLY A 50 -4.72 -3.04 -6.76
CA GLY A 50 -4.96 -3.59 -5.43
C GLY A 50 -6.17 -2.97 -4.72
N SER A 51 -6.37 -3.39 -3.48
CA SER A 51 -7.38 -2.84 -2.58
C SER A 51 -7.02 -3.12 -1.12
N LYS A 52 -7.78 -2.53 -0.20
CA LYS A 52 -7.63 -2.74 1.25
C LYS A 52 -7.67 -4.21 1.67
N GLU A 53 -8.32 -5.07 0.88
CA GLU A 53 -8.41 -6.50 1.14
C GLU A 53 -7.08 -7.24 0.98
N ASP A 54 -6.09 -6.66 0.30
CA ASP A 54 -4.75 -7.23 0.16
C ASP A 54 -4.01 -7.33 1.51
N PHE A 55 -4.49 -6.60 2.53
CA PHE A 55 -3.92 -6.57 3.87
C PHE A 55 -4.70 -7.37 4.92
N LEU A 56 -5.84 -8.00 4.55
CA LEU A 56 -6.71 -8.70 5.51
C LEU A 56 -5.96 -9.68 6.42
N ALA A 57 -5.02 -10.43 5.87
CA ALA A 57 -4.31 -11.46 6.61
C ALA A 57 -3.36 -10.90 7.69
N ILE A 58 -2.92 -9.65 7.57
CA ILE A 58 -2.01 -9.02 8.54
C ILE A 58 -2.71 -8.05 9.50
N MET A 59 -3.96 -7.63 9.21
CA MET A 59 -4.63 -6.58 9.99
C MET A 59 -4.85 -6.98 11.45
N GLN A 60 -5.40 -8.19 11.69
CA GLN A 60 -5.65 -8.67 13.05
C GLN A 60 -4.36 -8.87 13.86
N PRO A 61 -3.31 -9.56 13.36
CA PRO A 61 -2.03 -9.66 14.06
C PRO A 61 -1.40 -8.31 14.40
N LEU A 62 -1.47 -7.34 13.49
CA LEU A 62 -0.96 -5.99 13.73
C LEU A 62 -1.77 -5.26 14.80
N ALA A 63 -3.10 -5.42 14.81
CA ALA A 63 -3.96 -4.83 15.83
C ALA A 63 -3.76 -5.47 17.20
N ALA A 64 -3.57 -6.80 17.25
CA ALA A 64 -3.26 -7.52 18.48
C ALA A 64 -1.97 -7.04 19.16
N ALA A 65 -1.04 -6.45 18.38
CA ALA A 65 0.15 -5.78 18.92
C ALA A 65 -0.12 -4.39 19.54
N GLY A 66 -1.38 -4.04 19.82
CA GLY A 66 -1.78 -2.85 20.59
C GLY A 66 -1.99 -1.59 19.76
N ARG A 67 -2.21 -1.67 18.44
CA ARG A 67 -2.35 -0.50 17.57
C ARG A 67 -3.60 -0.51 16.70
N ARG A 68 -4.10 0.66 16.38
CA ARG A 68 -5.11 0.84 15.33
C ARG A 68 -4.47 0.66 13.95
N VAL A 69 -5.04 -0.18 13.11
CA VAL A 69 -4.57 -0.43 11.73
C VAL A 69 -5.69 -0.08 10.77
N VAL A 70 -5.38 0.72 9.76
CA VAL A 70 -6.34 1.11 8.71
C VAL A 70 -5.73 0.80 7.35
N ALA A 71 -6.42 0.00 6.54
CA ALA A 71 -6.10 -0.24 5.14
C ALA A 71 -7.11 0.49 4.27
N VAL A 72 -6.65 1.19 3.22
CA VAL A 72 -7.52 2.00 2.35
C VAL A 72 -7.49 1.49 0.91
N ASP A 73 -8.56 1.77 0.16
CA ASP A 73 -8.48 1.81 -1.29
C ASP A 73 -8.02 3.21 -1.69
N MET A 74 -7.03 3.32 -2.58
CA MET A 74 -6.64 4.63 -3.10
C MET A 74 -7.77 5.23 -3.98
N ARG A 75 -7.66 6.50 -4.28
CA ARG A 75 -8.61 7.21 -5.17
C ARG A 75 -8.87 6.41 -6.44
N GLY A 76 -10.15 6.16 -6.74
CA GLY A 76 -10.57 5.45 -7.93
C GLY A 76 -10.26 3.96 -7.96
N GLN A 77 -9.74 3.40 -6.87
CA GLN A 77 -9.63 1.95 -6.70
C GLN A 77 -10.87 1.39 -6.01
N TYR A 78 -11.34 0.27 -6.50
CA TYR A 78 -12.41 -0.59 -6.00
C TYR A 78 -13.62 0.15 -5.41
N GLU A 79 -13.65 0.42 -4.10
CA GLU A 79 -14.79 1.08 -3.41
C GLU A 79 -14.52 2.57 -3.10
N SER A 80 -13.30 3.07 -3.31
CA SER A 80 -13.02 4.49 -3.17
C SER A 80 -13.45 5.27 -4.40
N PRO A 81 -14.17 6.38 -4.22
CA PRO A 81 -14.62 7.17 -5.36
C PRO A 81 -13.43 7.75 -6.14
N GLY A 82 -13.63 7.90 -7.44
CA GLY A 82 -12.72 8.55 -8.36
C GLY A 82 -13.51 9.43 -9.34
N GLY A 83 -12.81 10.36 -9.97
CA GLY A 83 -13.36 11.19 -11.05
C GLY A 83 -12.66 10.92 -12.37
N ASP A 84 -12.97 11.73 -13.39
CA ASP A 84 -12.41 11.60 -14.74
C ASP A 84 -11.22 12.53 -14.98
N ASP A 85 -10.83 13.38 -14.00
CA ASP A 85 -9.67 14.25 -14.09
C ASP A 85 -8.37 13.43 -13.95
N PRO A 86 -7.55 13.32 -15.02
CA PRO A 86 -6.29 12.59 -14.96
C PRO A 86 -5.30 13.14 -13.92
N ALA A 87 -5.31 14.46 -13.67
CA ALA A 87 -4.40 15.08 -12.73
C ALA A 87 -4.60 14.61 -11.28
N ALA A 88 -5.81 14.14 -10.95
CA ALA A 88 -6.14 13.59 -9.64
C ALA A 88 -5.45 12.24 -9.34
N TYR A 89 -4.87 11.59 -10.33
CA TYR A 89 -4.22 10.28 -10.23
C TYR A 89 -2.70 10.31 -10.43
N SER A 90 -2.12 11.50 -10.61
CA SER A 90 -0.65 11.64 -10.61
C SER A 90 -0.07 11.19 -9.26
N LEU A 91 1.18 10.70 -9.24
CA LEU A 91 1.85 10.29 -8.00
C LEU A 91 1.82 11.40 -6.94
N GLY A 92 2.03 12.66 -7.34
CA GLY A 92 1.94 13.80 -6.42
C GLY A 92 0.54 13.98 -5.82
N ALA A 93 -0.53 13.82 -6.63
CA ALA A 93 -1.91 13.91 -6.15
C ALA A 93 -2.27 12.75 -5.22
N LEU A 94 -1.87 11.53 -5.58
CA LEU A 94 -2.08 10.34 -4.75
C LEU A 94 -1.24 10.40 -3.47
N GLY A 95 -0.01 10.94 -3.52
CA GLY A 95 0.79 11.22 -2.33
C GLY A 95 0.10 12.21 -1.38
N ALA A 96 -0.54 13.26 -1.93
CA ALA A 96 -1.34 14.17 -1.13
C ALA A 96 -2.56 13.47 -0.49
N ASP A 97 -3.19 12.50 -1.19
CA ASP A 97 -4.27 11.68 -0.64
C ASP A 97 -3.76 10.78 0.50
N VAL A 98 -2.61 10.12 0.32
CA VAL A 98 -1.96 9.31 1.37
C VAL A 98 -1.63 10.16 2.61
N ARG A 99 -1.09 11.36 2.41
CA ARG A 99 -0.82 12.30 3.51
C ARG A 99 -2.11 12.67 4.25
N ALA A 100 -3.18 12.98 3.55
CA ALA A 100 -4.48 13.31 4.16
C ALA A 100 -5.07 12.12 4.92
N ALA A 101 -4.97 10.91 4.35
CA ALA A 101 -5.36 9.66 5.02
C ALA A 101 -4.53 9.42 6.28
N GLY A 102 -3.21 9.60 6.22
CA GLY A 102 -2.32 9.49 7.38
C GLY A 102 -2.71 10.44 8.52
N VAL A 103 -3.01 11.70 8.21
CA VAL A 103 -3.51 12.68 9.21
C VAL A 103 -4.82 12.20 9.85
N ALA A 104 -5.76 11.70 9.05
CA ALA A 104 -7.06 11.21 9.54
C ALA A 104 -6.91 9.93 10.39
N VAL A 105 -6.01 9.03 10.01
CA VAL A 105 -5.70 7.82 10.78
C VAL A 105 -4.96 8.17 12.07
N GLY A 106 -4.05 9.12 12.03
CA GLY A 106 -3.24 9.56 13.17
C GLY A 106 -4.07 10.20 14.29
N ARG A 107 -5.16 10.91 13.97
CA ARG A 107 -6.01 11.62 14.96
C ARG A 107 -5.18 12.48 15.91
N GLY A 108 -4.23 13.25 15.35
CA GLY A 108 -3.32 14.07 16.14
C GLY A 108 -2.03 13.37 16.59
N LYS A 109 -1.95 12.04 16.53
CA LYS A 109 -0.72 11.28 16.78
C LYS A 109 0.09 11.12 15.50
N ARG A 110 1.35 10.72 15.64
CA ARG A 110 2.16 10.23 14.51
C ARG A 110 1.56 8.93 13.97
N VAL A 111 1.85 8.60 12.71
CA VAL A 111 1.32 7.41 12.03
C VAL A 111 2.44 6.68 11.29
N HIS A 112 2.42 5.35 11.37
CA HIS A 112 3.22 4.50 10.49
C HIS A 112 2.52 4.37 9.14
N ILE A 113 3.28 4.47 8.04
CA ILE A 113 2.74 4.25 6.69
C ILE A 113 3.43 3.04 6.08
N VAL A 114 2.64 2.12 5.55
CA VAL A 114 3.09 1.04 4.69
C VAL A 114 2.53 1.29 3.30
N GLY A 115 3.39 1.42 2.31
CA GLY A 115 3.00 1.46 0.91
C GLY A 115 3.46 0.18 0.21
N HIS A 116 2.52 -0.58 -0.33
CA HIS A 116 2.82 -1.76 -1.12
C HIS A 116 2.93 -1.40 -2.60
N SER A 117 4.03 -1.79 -3.25
CA SER A 117 4.20 -1.63 -4.69
C SER A 117 4.00 -0.16 -5.12
N PHE A 118 3.07 0.14 -6.03
CA PHE A 118 2.69 1.50 -6.41
C PHE A 118 2.27 2.37 -5.21
N GLY A 119 1.64 1.76 -4.19
CA GLY A 119 1.33 2.46 -2.93
C GLY A 119 2.57 2.94 -2.19
N GLY A 120 3.72 2.29 -2.37
CA GLY A 120 5.02 2.75 -1.85
C GLY A 120 5.51 4.01 -2.56
N LEU A 121 5.32 4.08 -3.89
CA LEU A 121 5.63 5.30 -4.66
C LEU A 121 4.74 6.48 -4.20
N ALA A 122 3.44 6.24 -4.03
CA ALA A 122 2.51 7.25 -3.51
C ALA A 122 2.85 7.68 -2.07
N ALA A 123 3.24 6.73 -1.20
CA ALA A 123 3.67 7.01 0.17
C ALA A 123 4.98 7.81 0.20
N ARG A 124 5.93 7.52 -0.70
CA ARG A 124 7.13 8.34 -0.91
C ARG A 124 6.77 9.78 -1.21
N GLU A 125 5.87 10.03 -2.16
CA GLU A 125 5.44 11.39 -2.50
C GLU A 125 4.75 12.10 -1.33
N ALA A 126 4.01 11.37 -0.49
CA ALA A 126 3.43 11.95 0.74
C ALA A 126 4.51 12.47 1.69
N VAL A 127 5.61 11.73 1.84
CA VAL A 127 6.75 12.12 2.69
C VAL A 127 7.49 13.32 2.09
N LEU A 128 7.79 13.28 0.80
CA LEU A 128 8.49 14.36 0.08
C LEU A 128 7.68 15.67 0.06
N ALA A 129 6.35 15.57 0.13
CA ALA A 129 5.46 16.72 0.28
C ALA A 129 5.38 17.25 1.72
N GLY A 130 6.22 16.79 2.64
CA GLY A 130 6.32 17.28 4.01
C GLY A 130 5.26 16.71 4.95
N MET A 131 5.27 15.43 5.18
CA MET A 131 4.39 14.76 6.15
C MET A 131 4.92 14.93 7.58
N GLU A 132 4.43 15.94 8.31
CA GLU A 132 4.93 16.35 9.63
C GLU A 132 4.77 15.29 10.74
N ARG A 133 3.72 14.47 10.69
CA ARG A 133 3.38 13.48 11.74
C ARG A 133 3.63 12.05 11.31
N LEU A 134 4.72 11.81 10.59
CA LEU A 134 5.16 10.48 10.23
C LEU A 134 5.93 9.84 11.39
N ALA A 135 5.56 8.59 11.74
CA ALA A 135 6.31 7.78 12.69
C ALA A 135 7.38 6.95 11.98
N SER A 136 7.02 6.33 10.85
CA SER A 136 7.93 5.63 9.95
C SER A 136 7.27 5.40 8.59
N LEU A 137 8.10 5.16 7.58
CA LEU A 137 7.70 4.72 6.25
C LEU A 137 8.16 3.27 6.03
N THR A 138 7.27 2.42 5.54
CA THR A 138 7.63 1.09 5.03
C THR A 138 7.35 1.05 3.53
N LEU A 139 8.37 0.78 2.74
CA LEU A 139 8.30 0.47 1.32
C LEU A 139 8.25 -1.05 1.19
N MET A 140 7.06 -1.59 0.90
CA MET A 140 6.83 -3.03 0.77
C MET A 140 6.76 -3.41 -0.70
N SER A 141 7.71 -4.23 -1.18
CA SER A 141 7.78 -4.65 -2.59
C SER A 141 7.62 -3.47 -3.54
N SER A 142 8.33 -2.38 -3.26
CA SER A 142 8.28 -1.11 -4.00
C SER A 142 9.69 -0.68 -4.37
N GLY A 143 9.85 -0.06 -5.53
CA GLY A 143 11.16 0.31 -6.04
C GLY A 143 11.47 1.80 -6.01
N PRO A 144 12.71 2.16 -6.42
CA PRO A 144 13.19 3.54 -6.42
C PRO A 144 12.53 4.40 -7.51
N ALA A 145 12.16 3.77 -8.62
CA ALA A 145 11.75 4.42 -9.85
C ALA A 145 10.76 3.56 -10.65
N ARG A 146 10.60 3.88 -11.95
CA ARG A 146 9.74 3.15 -12.88
C ARG A 146 10.01 1.65 -12.89
N LEU A 147 8.98 0.89 -13.24
CA LEU A 147 9.11 -0.53 -13.55
C LEU A 147 9.99 -0.77 -14.79
N THR A 148 10.69 -1.89 -14.77
CA THR A 148 11.48 -2.40 -15.91
C THR A 148 11.11 -3.87 -16.18
N GLY A 149 11.78 -4.50 -17.14
CA GLY A 149 11.62 -5.93 -17.42
C GLY A 149 10.19 -6.36 -17.79
N THR A 150 9.85 -7.58 -17.42
CA THR A 150 8.59 -8.24 -17.79
C THR A 150 7.37 -7.51 -17.22
N ARG A 151 7.43 -7.06 -15.99
CA ARG A 151 6.31 -6.32 -15.35
C ARG A 151 6.00 -5.00 -16.07
N ALA A 152 7.02 -4.29 -16.57
CA ALA A 152 6.79 -3.11 -17.39
C ALA A 152 6.10 -3.45 -18.72
N MET A 153 6.40 -4.62 -19.31
CA MET A 153 5.72 -5.08 -20.52
C MET A 153 4.25 -5.40 -20.25
N ASP A 154 3.93 -6.06 -19.15
CA ASP A 154 2.54 -6.35 -18.74
C ASP A 154 1.73 -5.05 -18.60
N VAL A 155 2.30 -4.03 -17.95
CA VAL A 155 1.68 -2.71 -17.82
C VAL A 155 1.49 -2.02 -19.16
N LYS A 156 2.46 -2.11 -20.10
CA LYS A 156 2.33 -1.57 -21.46
C LYS A 156 1.22 -2.27 -22.25
N VAL A 157 1.12 -3.60 -22.14
CA VAL A 157 0.04 -4.38 -22.76
C VAL A 157 -1.32 -3.94 -22.23
N LEU A 158 -1.44 -3.78 -20.90
CA LEU A 158 -2.67 -3.28 -20.29
C LEU A 158 -3.03 -1.88 -20.81
N LEU A 159 -2.08 -0.96 -20.86
CA LEU A 159 -2.29 0.41 -21.38
C LEU A 159 -2.74 0.41 -22.85
N ALA A 160 -2.19 -0.47 -23.67
CA ALA A 160 -2.57 -0.58 -25.07
C ALA A 160 -3.97 -1.22 -25.25
N ALA A 161 -4.28 -2.21 -24.43
CA ALA A 161 -5.55 -2.95 -24.53
C ALA A 161 -6.73 -2.18 -23.94
N LEU A 162 -6.54 -1.50 -22.80
CA LEU A 162 -7.62 -0.88 -22.02
C LEU A 162 -8.52 0.08 -22.84
N PRO A 163 -7.98 1.01 -23.68
CA PRO A 163 -8.81 1.89 -24.51
C PRO A 163 -9.56 1.16 -25.62
N GLN A 164 -9.04 0.00 -26.09
CA GLN A 164 -9.57 -0.74 -27.23
C GLN A 164 -10.70 -1.68 -26.84
N ILE A 165 -10.53 -2.41 -25.77
CA ILE A 165 -11.45 -3.49 -25.38
C ILE A 165 -12.18 -3.23 -24.04
N GLY A 166 -11.73 -2.27 -23.24
CA GLY A 166 -12.28 -1.94 -21.94
C GLY A 166 -12.00 -3.01 -20.86
N MET A 167 -12.24 -2.65 -19.60
CA MET A 167 -11.89 -3.49 -18.43
C MET A 167 -12.63 -4.83 -18.41
N ARG A 168 -13.90 -4.86 -18.81
CA ARG A 168 -14.69 -6.10 -18.80
C ARG A 168 -14.11 -7.14 -19.74
N ARG A 169 -13.84 -6.75 -20.97
CA ARG A 169 -13.32 -7.66 -21.98
C ARG A 169 -11.88 -8.05 -21.70
N LEU A 170 -11.09 -7.12 -21.16
CA LEU A 170 -9.73 -7.42 -20.66
C LEU A 170 -9.76 -8.49 -19.57
N TRP A 171 -10.72 -8.42 -18.62
CA TRP A 171 -10.90 -9.46 -17.61
C TRP A 171 -11.34 -10.78 -18.26
N ASP A 172 -12.42 -10.76 -19.05
CA ASP A 172 -13.05 -11.97 -19.57
C ASP A 172 -12.14 -12.75 -20.54
N GLU A 173 -11.27 -12.05 -21.30
CA GLU A 173 -10.41 -12.65 -22.32
C GLU A 173 -8.96 -12.90 -21.88
N SER A 174 -8.49 -12.28 -20.78
CA SER A 174 -7.10 -12.38 -20.32
C SER A 174 -6.98 -12.71 -18.83
N LEU A 175 -7.31 -11.77 -17.95
CA LEU A 175 -7.01 -11.91 -16.51
C LEU A 175 -7.83 -13.03 -15.85
N GLY A 176 -9.09 -13.17 -16.18
CA GLY A 176 -9.95 -14.21 -15.63
C GLY A 176 -9.50 -15.63 -15.97
N PRO A 177 -9.23 -15.95 -17.26
CA PRO A 177 -8.64 -17.21 -17.65
C PRO A 177 -7.31 -17.51 -16.98
N GLN A 178 -6.43 -16.49 -16.81
CA GLN A 178 -5.16 -16.66 -16.09
C GLN A 178 -5.40 -17.07 -14.64
N HIS A 179 -6.25 -16.34 -13.89
CA HIS A 179 -6.58 -16.67 -12.51
C HIS A 179 -7.20 -18.08 -12.37
N GLN A 180 -7.98 -18.51 -13.37
CA GLN A 180 -8.52 -19.86 -13.39
C GLN A 180 -7.41 -20.90 -13.60
N ALA A 181 -6.47 -20.64 -14.51
CA ALA A 181 -5.33 -21.51 -14.75
C ALA A 181 -4.41 -21.63 -13.52
N ASP A 182 -4.25 -20.53 -12.78
CA ASP A 182 -3.49 -20.46 -11.53
C ASP A 182 -4.22 -21.09 -10.33
N GLY A 183 -5.43 -21.66 -10.54
CA GLY A 183 -6.20 -22.33 -9.49
C GLY A 183 -6.81 -21.38 -8.46
N THR A 184 -6.97 -20.08 -8.78
CA THR A 184 -7.61 -19.11 -7.87
C THR A 184 -9.03 -19.57 -7.50
N PRO A 185 -9.38 -19.65 -6.20
CA PRO A 185 -10.72 -20.08 -5.78
C PRO A 185 -11.82 -19.22 -6.41
N PRO A 186 -12.96 -19.79 -6.84
CA PRO A 186 -14.01 -19.08 -7.56
C PRO A 186 -14.52 -17.81 -6.86
N LYS A 187 -14.64 -17.85 -5.52
CA LYS A 187 -15.06 -16.70 -4.71
C LYS A 187 -14.03 -15.55 -4.78
N ILE A 188 -12.75 -15.89 -4.75
CA ILE A 188 -11.66 -14.92 -4.89
C ILE A 188 -11.63 -14.38 -6.32
N ALA A 189 -11.72 -15.22 -7.33
CA ALA A 189 -11.77 -14.79 -8.74
C ALA A 189 -12.95 -13.84 -9.01
N ALA A 190 -14.12 -14.11 -8.46
CA ALA A 190 -15.29 -13.23 -8.55
C ALA A 190 -15.06 -11.86 -7.88
N PHE A 191 -14.38 -11.86 -6.73
CA PHE A 191 -13.95 -10.64 -6.06
C PHE A 191 -12.95 -9.85 -6.92
N LEU A 192 -11.91 -10.50 -7.43
CA LEU A 192 -10.89 -9.86 -8.28
C LEU A 192 -11.50 -9.23 -9.53
N ARG A 193 -12.47 -9.94 -10.15
CA ARG A 193 -13.26 -9.40 -11.26
C ARG A 193 -14.01 -8.13 -10.87
N THR A 194 -14.73 -8.19 -9.77
CA THR A 194 -15.50 -7.05 -9.26
C THR A 194 -14.58 -5.87 -8.94
N ARG A 195 -13.46 -6.12 -8.26
CA ARG A 195 -12.44 -5.12 -7.95
C ARG A 195 -11.91 -4.47 -9.22
N MET A 196 -11.51 -5.26 -10.22
CA MET A 196 -11.00 -4.74 -11.48
C MET A 196 -12.03 -3.86 -12.20
N LEU A 197 -13.28 -4.31 -12.30
CA LEU A 197 -14.33 -3.59 -13.02
C LEU A 197 -14.80 -2.31 -12.31
N ARG A 198 -14.54 -2.16 -11.03
CA ARG A 198 -14.90 -0.96 -10.24
C ARG A 198 -13.80 0.08 -10.18
N ASN A 199 -12.61 -0.23 -10.66
CA ASN A 199 -11.56 0.80 -10.76
C ASN A 199 -11.96 1.89 -11.77
N SER A 200 -11.55 3.12 -11.50
CA SER A 200 -11.61 4.21 -12.48
C SER A 200 -10.73 3.87 -13.70
N PRO A 201 -11.26 3.84 -14.93
CA PRO A 201 -10.45 3.64 -16.13
C PRO A 201 -9.36 4.72 -16.28
N THR A 202 -9.71 5.98 -15.98
CA THR A 202 -8.78 7.11 -16.00
C THR A 202 -7.69 6.90 -14.95
N GLY A 203 -8.06 6.48 -13.73
CA GLY A 203 -7.13 6.19 -12.65
C GLY A 203 -6.17 5.07 -13.02
N LEU A 204 -6.68 3.94 -13.53
CA LEU A 204 -5.83 2.83 -13.96
C LEU A 204 -4.83 3.25 -15.05
N ARG A 205 -5.28 4.02 -16.04
CA ARG A 205 -4.41 4.51 -17.10
C ARG A 205 -3.29 5.38 -16.55
N VAL A 206 -3.61 6.40 -15.74
CA VAL A 206 -2.60 7.32 -15.21
C VAL A 206 -1.64 6.61 -14.26
N MET A 207 -2.14 5.77 -13.34
CA MET A 207 -1.27 5.00 -12.43
C MET A 207 -0.32 4.06 -13.20
N ALA A 208 -0.79 3.48 -14.32
CA ALA A 208 0.05 2.65 -15.18
C ALA A 208 1.12 3.48 -15.91
N GLU A 209 0.77 4.69 -16.40
CA GLU A 209 1.71 5.64 -17.00
C GLU A 209 2.78 6.06 -15.99
N GLU A 210 2.39 6.36 -14.73
CA GLU A 210 3.31 6.68 -13.64
C GLU A 210 4.27 5.51 -13.32
N LEU A 211 3.76 4.28 -13.27
CA LEU A 211 4.61 3.08 -13.10
C LEU A 211 5.69 2.93 -14.17
N LEU A 212 5.44 3.42 -15.38
CA LEU A 212 6.37 3.33 -16.51
C LEU A 212 7.30 4.55 -16.65
N SER A 213 7.04 5.63 -15.91
CA SER A 213 7.73 6.90 -16.11
C SER A 213 8.26 7.55 -14.84
N CYS A 214 7.83 7.13 -13.64
CA CYS A 214 8.23 7.80 -12.40
C CYS A 214 9.75 7.85 -12.24
N PRO A 215 10.31 9.00 -11.87
CA PRO A 215 11.74 9.15 -11.67
C PRO A 215 12.21 8.48 -10.38
N ASP A 216 13.51 8.19 -10.32
CA ASP A 216 14.18 7.88 -9.07
C ASP A 216 14.22 9.14 -8.18
N ARG A 217 13.71 9.01 -6.96
CA ARG A 217 13.69 10.08 -5.95
C ARG A 217 14.18 9.57 -4.60
N VAL A 218 15.00 8.52 -4.60
CA VAL A 218 15.52 7.91 -3.38
C VAL A 218 16.39 8.88 -2.60
N ASP A 219 17.26 9.62 -3.29
CA ASP A 219 18.16 10.56 -2.63
C ASP A 219 17.38 11.73 -2.01
N GLU A 220 16.33 12.22 -2.67
CA GLU A 220 15.43 13.22 -2.09
C GLU A 220 14.73 12.68 -0.82
N LEU A 221 14.34 11.40 -0.83
CA LEU A 221 13.73 10.76 0.34
C LEU A 221 14.76 10.55 1.47
N ALA A 222 15.99 10.22 1.15
CA ALA A 222 17.07 10.09 2.12
C ALA A 222 17.39 11.42 2.81
N ASP A 223 17.32 12.52 2.06
CA ASP A 223 17.51 13.89 2.56
C ASP A 223 16.32 14.40 3.41
N ALA A 224 15.17 13.74 3.34
CA ALA A 224 14.01 14.09 4.15
C ALA A 224 14.29 13.83 5.63
N ALA A 225 14.47 14.89 6.41
CA ALA A 225 14.95 14.83 7.78
C ALA A 225 14.10 13.94 8.69
N GLY A 226 14.75 13.02 9.39
CA GLY A 226 14.15 12.25 10.50
C GLY A 226 13.20 11.14 10.11
N VAL A 227 13.14 10.73 8.84
CA VAL A 227 12.28 9.63 8.40
C VAL A 227 12.95 8.28 8.69
N THR A 228 12.32 7.47 9.55
CA THR A 228 12.74 6.08 9.77
C THR A 228 12.10 5.20 8.71
N VAL A 229 12.92 4.53 7.88
CA VAL A 229 12.46 3.73 6.73
C VAL A 229 12.74 2.25 6.93
N LEU A 230 11.78 1.41 6.50
CA LEU A 230 11.94 -0.03 6.27
C LEU A 230 11.71 -0.31 4.78
N VAL A 231 12.63 -1.06 4.18
CA VAL A 231 12.42 -1.70 2.89
C VAL A 231 12.19 -3.19 3.15
N VAL A 232 11.00 -3.69 2.79
CA VAL A 232 10.64 -5.10 2.97
C VAL A 232 10.09 -5.66 1.66
N TYR A 233 10.56 -6.83 1.25
CA TYR A 233 10.20 -7.44 -0.02
C TYR A 233 10.25 -8.97 0.07
N GLY A 234 9.57 -9.63 -0.85
CA GLY A 234 9.64 -11.10 -0.97
C GLY A 234 10.91 -11.52 -1.68
N GLU A 235 11.43 -12.69 -1.30
CA GLU A 235 12.61 -13.31 -1.90
C GLU A 235 12.45 -13.54 -3.42
N GLU A 236 11.20 -13.77 -3.87
CA GLU A 236 10.83 -14.03 -5.27
C GLU A 236 10.11 -12.83 -5.91
N ASP A 237 10.35 -11.59 -5.44
CA ASP A 237 9.71 -10.39 -6.00
C ASP A 237 10.14 -10.18 -7.46
N ASP A 238 9.17 -10.11 -8.34
CA ASP A 238 9.35 -10.01 -9.79
C ASP A 238 8.94 -8.66 -10.39
N ALA A 239 8.55 -7.68 -9.56
CA ALA A 239 8.19 -6.34 -10.02
C ALA A 239 9.39 -5.39 -10.00
N TRP A 240 10.13 -5.36 -8.91
CA TRP A 240 11.46 -4.79 -8.81
C TRP A 240 12.38 -5.89 -8.30
N GLU A 241 13.45 -6.16 -9.04
CA GLU A 241 14.46 -7.14 -8.64
C GLU A 241 14.96 -6.87 -7.23
N THR A 242 15.27 -7.92 -6.49
CA THR A 242 15.67 -7.80 -5.08
C THR A 242 16.89 -6.91 -4.90
N GLU A 243 17.85 -6.99 -5.83
CA GLU A 243 19.06 -6.16 -5.85
C GLU A 243 18.74 -4.67 -5.98
N VAL A 244 17.70 -4.31 -6.74
CA VAL A 244 17.24 -2.91 -6.88
C VAL A 244 16.64 -2.40 -5.57
N GLN A 245 15.92 -3.25 -4.84
CA GLN A 245 15.34 -2.92 -3.54
C GLN A 245 16.42 -2.87 -2.46
N GLU A 246 17.46 -3.68 -2.56
CA GLU A 246 18.65 -3.65 -1.71
C GLU A 246 19.43 -2.33 -1.86
N ASP A 247 19.76 -1.95 -3.10
CA ASP A 247 20.40 -0.66 -3.39
C ASP A 247 19.59 0.51 -2.85
N MET A 248 18.26 0.49 -3.07
CA MET A 248 17.37 1.50 -2.52
C MET A 248 17.45 1.57 -1.00
N ALA A 249 17.49 0.42 -0.31
CA ALA A 249 17.60 0.39 1.15
C ALA A 249 18.94 0.94 1.64
N GLU A 250 20.04 0.65 0.96
CA GLU A 250 21.37 1.18 1.27
C GLU A 250 21.40 2.71 1.10
N ARG A 251 20.92 3.23 -0.01
CA ARG A 251 20.84 4.68 -0.28
C ARG A 251 19.98 5.42 0.74
N LEU A 252 18.91 4.79 1.25
CA LEU A 252 18.03 5.33 2.28
C LEU A 252 18.60 5.17 3.70
N ASN A 253 19.73 4.47 3.89
CA ASN A 253 20.18 4.01 5.20
C ASN A 253 19.03 3.35 6.00
N ALA A 254 18.21 2.56 5.32
CA ALA A 254 16.99 1.95 5.84
C ALA A 254 17.26 0.55 6.40
N GLN A 255 16.44 0.13 7.36
CA GLN A 255 16.36 -1.28 7.70
C GLN A 255 15.83 -2.05 6.47
N ARG A 256 16.46 -3.20 6.18
CA ARG A 256 16.09 -4.08 5.08
C ARG A 256 15.67 -5.45 5.60
N VAL A 257 14.58 -6.00 5.06
CA VAL A 257 14.12 -7.37 5.36
C VAL A 257 13.61 -8.04 4.08
N CYS A 258 14.24 -9.16 3.72
CA CYS A 258 13.75 -10.09 2.71
C CYS A 258 12.84 -11.12 3.39
N ILE A 259 11.62 -11.31 2.87
CA ILE A 259 10.65 -12.29 3.38
C ILE A 259 10.80 -13.59 2.59
N PRO A 260 11.25 -14.70 3.24
CA PRO A 260 11.39 -15.98 2.55
C PRO A 260 10.06 -16.52 2.02
N ALA A 261 10.11 -17.22 0.89
CA ALA A 261 8.96 -17.86 0.25
C ALA A 261 7.79 -16.88 -0.04
N ALA A 262 8.09 -15.61 -0.22
CA ALA A 262 7.15 -14.61 -0.68
C ALA A 262 7.66 -13.99 -1.99
N ALA A 263 6.72 -13.63 -2.87
CA ALA A 263 6.98 -12.90 -4.09
C ALA A 263 6.58 -11.41 -3.92
N HIS A 264 5.79 -10.88 -4.85
CA HIS A 264 5.44 -9.44 -4.89
C HIS A 264 4.44 -9.00 -3.80
N SER A 265 3.76 -9.92 -3.11
CA SER A 265 2.71 -9.58 -2.14
C SER A 265 2.93 -10.21 -0.75
N PRO A 266 4.00 -9.85 -0.01
CA PRO A 266 4.36 -10.48 1.26
C PRO A 266 3.22 -10.47 2.31
N ALA A 267 2.38 -9.43 2.32
CA ALA A 267 1.22 -9.33 3.21
C ALA A 267 0.18 -10.43 2.97
N VAL A 268 0.13 -10.99 1.76
CA VAL A 268 -0.74 -12.10 1.36
C VAL A 268 -0.01 -13.43 1.46
N GLU A 269 1.23 -13.48 0.98
CA GLU A 269 1.98 -14.72 0.74
C GLU A 269 2.66 -15.25 2.01
N ALA A 270 3.11 -14.36 2.90
CA ALA A 270 3.75 -14.68 4.18
C ALA A 270 3.25 -13.75 5.31
N PRO A 271 1.93 -13.78 5.64
CA PRO A 271 1.32 -12.77 6.51
C PRO A 271 1.87 -12.77 7.93
N GLU A 272 2.21 -13.91 8.52
CA GLU A 272 2.73 -14.01 9.87
C GLU A 272 4.11 -13.35 9.97
N THR A 273 5.00 -13.66 9.04
CA THR A 273 6.36 -13.09 8.98
C THR A 273 6.28 -11.59 8.68
N THR A 274 5.41 -11.18 7.75
CA THR A 274 5.21 -9.77 7.42
C THR A 274 4.68 -8.98 8.61
N ALA A 275 3.66 -9.48 9.31
CA ALA A 275 3.10 -8.81 10.47
C ALA A 275 4.12 -8.70 11.63
N SER A 276 4.90 -9.75 11.88
CA SER A 276 5.96 -9.76 12.88
C SER A 276 7.06 -8.75 12.56
N THR A 277 7.50 -8.70 11.30
CA THR A 277 8.49 -7.74 10.79
C THR A 277 8.04 -6.30 10.99
N LEU A 278 6.82 -5.98 10.56
CA LEU A 278 6.23 -4.64 10.71
C LEU A 278 6.10 -4.26 12.18
N THR A 279 5.61 -5.15 13.02
CA THR A 279 5.46 -4.90 14.47
C THR A 279 6.80 -4.61 15.13
N SER A 280 7.82 -5.41 14.85
CA SER A 280 9.18 -5.25 15.41
C SER A 280 9.79 -3.91 14.97
N PHE A 281 9.69 -3.58 13.70
CA PHE A 281 10.18 -2.32 13.16
C PHE A 281 9.48 -1.11 13.77
N TRP A 282 8.15 -1.12 13.85
CA TRP A 282 7.39 -0.01 14.41
C TRP A 282 7.68 0.20 15.89
N ASN A 283 7.78 -0.88 16.67
CA ASN A 283 8.13 -0.79 18.09
C ASN A 283 9.52 -0.18 18.29
N ALA A 284 10.48 -0.54 17.44
CA ALA A 284 11.82 0.05 17.45
C ALA A 284 11.81 1.54 17.06
N ALA A 285 11.02 1.92 16.05
CA ALA A 285 10.87 3.30 15.61
C ALA A 285 10.20 4.18 16.70
N GLU A 286 9.20 3.65 17.41
CA GLU A 286 8.53 4.33 18.53
C GLU A 286 9.50 4.54 19.70
N SER A 287 10.36 3.55 20.00
CA SER A 287 11.33 3.63 21.11
C SER A 287 12.44 4.66 20.86
N LYS A 288 12.82 4.91 19.61
CA LYS A 288 13.81 5.94 19.24
C LYS A 288 13.28 7.37 19.41
N HIS A 289 11.94 7.53 19.34
CA HIS A 289 11.27 8.81 19.45
C HIS A 289 10.13 8.71 20.46
N PRO A 290 10.42 8.51 21.79
CA PRO A 290 9.37 8.50 22.78
C PRO A 290 8.58 9.80 22.68
N ALA A 291 7.25 9.70 22.73
CA ALA A 291 6.36 10.82 22.53
C ALA A 291 6.68 11.96 23.50
N ALA A 292 6.98 13.12 22.97
CA ALA A 292 6.83 14.38 23.68
C ALA A 292 5.31 14.72 23.77
N GLU A 293 4.52 13.84 24.41
CA GLU A 293 3.05 13.93 24.51
C GLU A 293 2.61 14.22 25.94
N SER A 294 3.24 15.18 26.63
CA SER A 294 2.77 15.58 27.97
C SER A 294 2.95 17.07 28.27
N ALA A 295 2.74 17.95 27.29
CA ALA A 295 2.82 19.38 27.59
C ALA A 295 1.81 20.22 26.80
N ALA A 296 0.54 19.80 26.76
CA ALA A 296 -0.58 20.65 26.31
C ALA A 296 -1.90 20.14 26.90
N ALA A 297 -1.95 20.06 28.24
CA ALA A 297 -3.17 19.96 29.01
C ALA A 297 -2.95 20.77 30.30
N ASP A 298 -3.06 22.08 30.15
CA ASP A 298 -3.43 23.05 31.18
C ASP A 298 -4.11 24.25 30.52
#